data_8ea237a1de43373d4602d96547bf5fbe
#
_entry.id   8ea237a1de43373d4602d96547bf5fbe
#
_cell.length_a   1.000
_cell.length_b   1.000
_cell.length_c   1.000
_cell.angle_alpha   90.00
_cell.angle_beta   90.00
_cell.angle_gamma   90.00
#
_symmetry.space_group_name_H-M   'P 1'
#
loop_
_entity.id
_entity.type
_entity.pdbx_description
1 polymer ?
#
loop_
_entity_poly.entity_id
_entity_poly.type
_entity_poly.pdbx_seq_one_letter_code
_entity_poly.pdbx_strand_id
1 'polypeptide(L)'
;MQQHAVELLGDFPSAEASWPWDRRAPEEVPRPSILLVDDDPHMLDVQVRSLQSMGYTQTTTALSAPEALLQVEHDPNSAQLIICDLRMPGMDGLEFLQLLNASPFRGSVILLSGESERVMHSVQKLIGGQQLTILGALTKPANRNALRALLECWRPRASACAPPAERQFPAEEVRAAVNQQQWVLHYQPQVDLKSGALVGLEALVRWQHPQLGIIRPDQFISTVEDQGQISELTDWVLRRALQDLAMWRGSEVHPHVAVNISMQSLLQPGYWRHIADLVREAGATPIDVVLEVTETRLAYSSLVPLENLVRLRLARFTLSIDDFGTGHSSLAQLRDVPFTELKVDRGFVHGARNNQIIRPMLEGSLGIARRLGMRSVAEGVETQDDWELLHDLDCDLAQGYFIGKPMSADQLLGWLVTWQARQALLVES
;
A
#
# COMPACT_ATOMS: atom_id res chain seq x y z
N MET A 1 -17.43 -37.52 -34.03
CA MET A 1 -16.21 -36.90 -33.49
C MET A 1 -16.45 -36.50 -32.03
N GLN A 2 -16.69 -37.49 -31.15
CA GLN A 2 -17.01 -37.31 -29.71
C GLN A 2 -16.39 -38.45 -28.89
N GLN A 3 -15.17 -38.85 -29.18
CA GLN A 3 -14.53 -39.99 -28.52
C GLN A 3 -13.02 -39.86 -28.23
N HIS A 4 -12.45 -38.64 -28.28
CA HIS A 4 -11.00 -38.44 -28.02
C HIS A 4 -10.67 -37.36 -26.96
N ALA A 5 -11.58 -37.03 -26.04
CA ALA A 5 -11.39 -36.01 -25.02
C ALA A 5 -11.35 -36.55 -23.58
N VAL A 6 -11.18 -37.85 -23.36
CA VAL A 6 -11.26 -38.46 -22.01
C VAL A 6 -9.93 -39.06 -21.49
N GLU A 7 -8.84 -38.99 -22.24
CA GLU A 7 -7.59 -39.67 -21.86
C GLU A 7 -6.43 -38.75 -21.34
N LEU A 8 -6.71 -37.51 -20.91
CA LEU A 8 -5.70 -36.61 -20.31
C LEU A 8 -6.05 -36.15 -18.89
N LEU A 9 -6.96 -36.81 -18.20
CA LEU A 9 -7.15 -36.61 -16.75
C LEU A 9 -6.41 -37.75 -16.03
N GLY A 10 -5.10 -37.58 -15.89
CA GLY A 10 -4.27 -38.34 -14.97
C GLY A 10 -4.75 -38.12 -13.53
N ASP A 11 -4.81 -39.22 -12.77
CA ASP A 11 -5.25 -39.37 -11.37
C ASP A 11 -4.98 -38.14 -10.48
N PHE A 12 -6.03 -37.45 -10.09
CA PHE A 12 -5.97 -36.55 -8.93
C PHE A 12 -5.97 -37.44 -7.66
N PRO A 13 -4.99 -37.30 -6.77
CA PRO A 13 -5.01 -37.98 -5.50
C PRO A 13 -6.24 -37.55 -4.70
N SER A 14 -6.94 -38.53 -4.14
CA SER A 14 -8.10 -38.40 -3.26
C SER A 14 -7.84 -37.37 -2.15
N ALA A 15 -8.90 -36.70 -1.67
CA ALA A 15 -8.97 -35.63 -0.71
C ALA A 15 -8.33 -35.88 0.70
N GLU A 16 -7.46 -36.87 0.83
CA GLU A 16 -6.72 -37.21 2.05
C GLU A 16 -5.20 -37.03 1.96
N ALA A 17 -4.67 -36.51 0.86
CA ALA A 17 -3.24 -36.20 0.77
C ALA A 17 -2.93 -34.88 1.47
N SER A 18 -2.53 -34.94 2.73
CA SER A 18 -1.96 -33.78 3.45
C SER A 18 -0.73 -33.25 2.70
N TRP A 19 -0.74 -31.97 2.37
CA TRP A 19 0.36 -31.29 1.72
C TRP A 19 1.62 -31.28 2.61
N PRO A 20 2.84 -31.32 2.05
CA PRO A 20 4.08 -31.42 2.85
C PRO A 20 4.32 -30.30 3.87
N TRP A 21 3.58 -29.19 3.79
CA TRP A 21 3.64 -28.07 4.75
C TRP A 21 2.64 -28.17 5.90
N ASP A 22 1.70 -29.11 5.88
CA ASP A 22 0.71 -29.35 6.97
C ASP A 22 1.31 -30.09 8.19
N ARG A 23 2.58 -30.49 8.14
CA ARG A 23 3.26 -31.25 9.22
C ARG A 23 4.31 -30.46 9.99
N ARG A 24 4.26 -29.12 10.00
CA ARG A 24 4.95 -28.42 11.08
C ARG A 24 3.97 -28.32 12.25
N ALA A 25 4.33 -28.97 13.37
CA ALA A 25 3.74 -28.62 14.65
C ALA A 25 3.75 -27.10 14.78
N PRO A 26 2.71 -26.46 15.35
CA PRO A 26 2.76 -25.03 15.56
C PRO A 26 4.03 -24.72 16.34
N GLU A 27 5.01 -24.09 15.69
CA GLU A 27 6.16 -23.52 16.40
C GLU A 27 5.52 -22.59 17.44
N GLU A 28 5.77 -22.85 18.72
CA GLU A 28 5.36 -21.95 19.79
C GLU A 28 5.94 -20.58 19.45
N VAL A 29 5.08 -19.66 19.01
CA VAL A 29 5.50 -18.29 18.71
C VAL A 29 6.04 -17.74 20.04
N PRO A 30 7.34 -17.39 20.12
CA PRO A 30 7.92 -16.90 21.35
C PRO A 30 7.15 -15.65 21.78
N ARG A 31 6.80 -15.61 23.07
CA ARG A 31 6.05 -14.49 23.65
C ARG A 31 7.03 -13.38 24.04
N PRO A 32 6.70 -12.09 23.76
CA PRO A 32 7.59 -10.98 24.10
C PRO A 32 7.72 -10.78 25.62
N SER A 33 8.87 -10.26 26.03
CA SER A 33 8.99 -9.53 27.29
C SER A 33 8.30 -8.18 27.14
N ILE A 34 7.44 -7.80 28.12
CA ILE A 34 6.57 -6.62 28.03
C ILE A 34 6.90 -5.64 29.14
N LEU A 35 7.14 -4.38 28.78
CA LEU A 35 7.22 -3.26 29.71
C LEU A 35 5.89 -2.49 29.67
N LEU A 36 5.25 -2.37 30.83
CA LEU A 36 4.04 -1.56 31.01
C LEU A 36 4.42 -0.20 31.59
N VAL A 37 3.93 0.88 30.98
CA VAL A 37 4.21 2.26 31.41
C VAL A 37 2.88 3.00 31.64
N ASP A 38 2.58 3.29 32.90
CA ASP A 38 1.35 3.96 33.30
C ASP A 38 1.59 4.63 34.67
N ASP A 39 1.12 5.84 34.90
CA ASP A 39 1.29 6.55 36.15
C ASP A 39 0.35 6.08 37.28
N ASP A 40 -0.66 5.27 36.92
CA ASP A 40 -1.58 4.66 37.89
C ASP A 40 -1.12 3.24 38.27
N PRO A 41 -0.63 3.01 39.50
CA PRO A 41 -0.21 1.69 39.97
C PRO A 41 -1.35 0.65 39.95
N HIS A 42 -2.61 1.07 40.12
CA HIS A 42 -3.75 0.18 40.05
C HIS A 42 -3.97 -0.31 38.61
N MET A 43 -3.80 0.57 37.63
CA MET A 43 -3.91 0.19 36.21
C MET A 43 -2.79 -0.76 35.84
N LEU A 44 -1.57 -0.54 36.31
CA LEU A 44 -0.46 -1.48 36.09
C LEU A 44 -0.77 -2.87 36.65
N ASP A 45 -1.30 -2.98 37.86
CA ASP A 45 -1.68 -4.25 38.47
C ASP A 45 -2.77 -4.97 37.67
N VAL A 46 -3.78 -4.25 37.21
CA VAL A 46 -4.86 -4.83 36.34
C VAL A 46 -4.30 -5.34 35.02
N GLN A 47 -3.43 -4.55 34.39
CA GLN A 47 -2.81 -4.91 33.12
C GLN A 47 -1.88 -6.13 33.27
N VAL A 48 -1.04 -6.18 34.30
CA VAL A 48 -0.18 -7.34 34.61
C VAL A 48 -1.01 -8.60 34.78
N ARG A 49 -2.07 -8.57 35.60
CA ARG A 49 -2.97 -9.73 35.79
C ARG A 49 -3.64 -10.15 34.48
N SER A 50 -4.08 -9.18 33.67
CA SER A 50 -4.68 -9.43 32.38
C SER A 50 -3.69 -10.17 31.45
N LEU A 51 -2.46 -9.67 31.33
CA LEU A 51 -1.40 -10.29 30.52
C LEU A 51 -1.02 -11.68 31.03
N GLN A 52 -0.86 -11.86 32.33
CA GLN A 52 -0.58 -13.15 32.95
C GLN A 52 -1.69 -14.18 32.64
N SER A 53 -2.96 -13.74 32.72
CA SER A 53 -4.10 -14.63 32.40
C SER A 53 -4.16 -15.03 30.91
N MET A 54 -3.47 -14.29 30.03
CA MET A 54 -3.28 -14.61 28.61
C MET A 54 -1.97 -15.37 28.35
N GLY A 55 -1.17 -15.61 29.43
CA GLY A 55 0.06 -16.39 29.38
C GLY A 55 1.32 -15.57 29.10
N TYR A 56 1.27 -14.23 29.18
CA TYR A 56 2.44 -13.35 29.11
C TYR A 56 2.98 -13.13 30.51
N THR A 57 4.00 -13.86 30.90
CA THR A 57 4.55 -13.89 32.28
C THR A 57 5.78 -13.01 32.47
N GLN A 58 6.47 -12.65 31.37
CA GLN A 58 7.65 -11.78 31.39
C GLN A 58 7.18 -10.32 31.27
N THR A 59 6.72 -9.76 32.39
CA THR A 59 6.23 -8.37 32.44
C THR A 59 6.98 -7.58 33.49
N THR A 60 7.40 -6.36 33.13
CA THR A 60 7.98 -5.34 34.00
C THR A 60 7.11 -4.09 33.94
N THR A 61 7.22 -3.22 34.94
CA THR A 61 6.39 -2.02 35.04
C THR A 61 7.26 -0.79 35.28
N ALA A 62 6.79 0.37 34.86
CA ALA A 62 7.34 1.68 35.15
C ALA A 62 6.18 2.64 35.47
N LEU A 63 6.30 3.42 36.55
CA LEU A 63 5.28 4.40 37.01
C LEU A 63 5.41 5.75 36.30
N SER A 64 6.40 5.90 35.42
CA SER A 64 6.61 7.13 34.66
C SER A 64 7.43 6.88 33.38
N ALA A 65 7.30 7.79 32.43
CA ALA A 65 8.09 7.76 31.19
C ALA A 65 9.61 7.85 31.44
N PRO A 66 10.13 8.73 32.33
CA PRO A 66 11.56 8.74 32.65
C PRO A 66 12.07 7.43 33.23
N GLU A 67 11.29 6.76 34.09
CA GLU A 67 11.65 5.47 34.66
C GLU A 67 11.75 4.40 33.56
N ALA A 68 10.77 4.38 32.65
CA ALA A 68 10.77 3.47 31.50
C ALA A 68 11.99 3.69 30.58
N LEU A 69 12.34 4.96 30.31
CA LEU A 69 13.54 5.29 29.52
C LEU A 69 14.81 4.78 30.17
N LEU A 70 14.98 4.98 31.47
CA LEU A 70 16.15 4.49 32.20
C LEU A 70 16.26 2.96 32.16
N GLN A 71 15.13 2.23 32.25
CA GLN A 71 15.14 0.76 32.13
C GLN A 71 15.59 0.34 30.74
N VAL A 72 15.09 0.98 29.68
CA VAL A 72 15.45 0.67 28.28
C VAL A 72 16.88 1.09 27.96
N GLU A 73 17.38 2.20 28.48
CA GLU A 73 18.78 2.63 28.30
C GLU A 73 19.76 1.69 28.98
N HIS A 74 19.40 1.18 30.18
CA HIS A 74 20.23 0.23 30.90
C HIS A 74 20.34 -1.13 30.19
N ASP A 75 19.22 -1.64 29.68
CA ASP A 75 19.13 -2.86 28.88
C ASP A 75 18.12 -2.71 27.75
N PRO A 76 18.54 -2.36 26.53
CA PRO A 76 17.66 -2.23 25.36
C PRO A 76 16.89 -3.49 24.98
N ASN A 77 17.32 -4.66 25.48
CA ASN A 77 16.68 -5.95 25.21
C ASN A 77 15.77 -6.42 26.35
N SER A 78 15.67 -5.68 27.45
CA SER A 78 14.84 -6.02 28.61
C SER A 78 13.36 -6.12 28.25
N ALA A 79 12.91 -5.31 27.29
CA ALA A 79 11.57 -5.35 26.75
C ALA A 79 11.58 -5.46 25.23
N GLN A 80 10.75 -6.36 24.69
CA GLN A 80 10.53 -6.52 23.26
C GLN A 80 9.24 -5.83 22.80
N LEU A 81 8.35 -5.57 23.74
CA LEU A 81 7.10 -4.85 23.55
C LEU A 81 6.90 -3.87 24.71
N ILE A 82 6.53 -2.64 24.40
CA ILE A 82 6.13 -1.63 25.38
C ILE A 82 4.64 -1.37 25.23
N ILE A 83 3.90 -1.39 26.34
CA ILE A 83 2.50 -0.94 26.38
C ILE A 83 2.50 0.34 27.21
N CYS A 84 2.18 1.48 26.57
CA CYS A 84 2.37 2.80 27.17
C CYS A 84 1.07 3.59 27.21
N ASP A 85 0.79 4.22 28.36
CA ASP A 85 -0.21 5.30 28.43
C ASP A 85 0.32 6.56 27.75
N LEU A 86 -0.57 7.27 27.07
CA LEU A 86 -0.26 8.57 26.47
C LEU A 86 -0.36 9.73 27.46
N ARG A 87 -1.18 9.60 28.51
CA ARG A 87 -1.37 10.69 29.49
C ARG A 87 -0.69 10.36 30.81
N MET A 88 0.51 10.86 30.96
CA MET A 88 1.27 10.74 32.21
C MET A 88 1.74 12.13 32.66
N PRO A 89 1.82 12.38 34.00
CA PRO A 89 2.32 13.66 34.53
C PRO A 89 3.81 13.84 34.24
N GLY A 90 4.20 15.07 33.89
CA GLY A 90 5.58 15.43 33.56
C GLY A 90 5.89 15.13 32.09
N MET A 91 6.54 14.04 31.81
CA MET A 91 6.79 13.57 30.43
C MET A 91 5.58 12.76 29.96
N ASP A 92 4.89 13.23 28.91
CA ASP A 92 3.76 12.51 28.34
C ASP A 92 4.21 11.35 27.44
N GLY A 93 3.25 10.50 27.03
CA GLY A 93 3.57 9.33 26.20
C GLY A 93 4.08 9.68 24.82
N LEU A 94 3.73 10.84 24.26
CA LEU A 94 4.23 11.25 22.94
C LEU A 94 5.71 11.66 23.04
N GLU A 95 6.08 12.47 24.02
CA GLU A 95 7.47 12.84 24.29
C GLU A 95 8.31 11.60 24.61
N PHE A 96 7.76 10.67 25.42
CA PHE A 96 8.39 9.38 25.68
C PHE A 96 8.69 8.61 24.39
N LEU A 97 7.72 8.48 23.50
CA LEU A 97 7.88 7.75 22.24
C LEU A 97 8.88 8.42 21.30
N GLN A 98 8.98 9.75 21.30
CA GLN A 98 9.99 10.47 20.52
C GLN A 98 11.40 10.16 21.04
N LEU A 99 11.60 10.20 22.36
CA LEU A 99 12.87 9.85 22.99
C LEU A 99 13.21 8.36 22.82
N LEU A 100 12.21 7.49 22.98
CA LEU A 100 12.36 6.05 22.77
C LEU A 100 12.79 5.74 21.32
N ASN A 101 12.24 6.48 20.35
CA ASN A 101 12.61 6.33 18.94
C ASN A 101 14.06 6.77 18.65
N ALA A 102 14.59 7.72 19.42
CA ALA A 102 16.00 8.14 19.36
C ALA A 102 16.94 7.19 20.16
N SER A 103 16.39 6.32 21.02
CA SER A 103 17.13 5.38 21.84
C SER A 103 17.57 4.11 21.08
N PRO A 104 18.40 3.23 21.68
CA PRO A 104 18.74 1.93 21.10
C PRO A 104 17.56 0.93 21.04
N PHE A 105 16.42 1.22 21.63
CA PHE A 105 15.25 0.33 21.62
C PHE A 105 14.78 0.06 20.19
N ARG A 106 14.50 -1.20 19.91
CA ARG A 106 14.06 -1.67 18.57
C ARG A 106 12.83 -2.58 18.64
N GLY A 107 12.10 -2.51 19.72
CA GLY A 107 10.90 -3.31 19.93
C GLY A 107 9.65 -2.72 19.31
N SER A 108 8.52 -3.29 19.70
CA SER A 108 7.20 -2.85 19.31
C SER A 108 6.52 -2.05 20.41
N VAL A 109 5.51 -1.25 20.06
CA VAL A 109 4.73 -0.44 21.01
C VAL A 109 3.24 -0.64 20.78
N ILE A 110 2.48 -0.79 21.87
CA ILE A 110 1.02 -0.66 21.91
C ILE A 110 0.69 0.58 22.75
N LEU A 111 -0.18 1.44 22.24
CA LEU A 111 -0.59 2.65 22.92
C LEU A 111 -1.90 2.42 23.68
N LEU A 112 -1.98 2.93 24.91
CA LEU A 112 -3.21 2.97 25.69
C LEU A 112 -3.58 4.42 25.95
N SER A 113 -4.84 4.81 25.73
CA SER A 113 -5.26 6.17 26.01
C SER A 113 -6.77 6.27 26.24
N GLY A 114 -7.19 7.27 27.01
CA GLY A 114 -8.58 7.69 27.08
C GLY A 114 -8.99 8.66 25.97
N GLU A 115 -8.08 8.98 25.04
CA GLU A 115 -8.32 9.91 23.95
C GLU A 115 -9.11 9.28 22.79
N SER A 116 -9.64 10.14 21.92
CA SER A 116 -10.38 9.69 20.74
C SER A 116 -9.48 8.96 19.73
N GLU A 117 -10.07 8.08 18.93
CA GLU A 117 -9.36 7.36 17.87
C GLU A 117 -8.61 8.30 16.91
N ARG A 118 -9.12 9.52 16.68
CA ARG A 118 -8.45 10.53 15.84
C ARG A 118 -7.10 10.97 16.41
N VAL A 119 -7.03 11.20 17.72
CA VAL A 119 -5.78 11.57 18.41
C VAL A 119 -4.80 10.40 18.34
N MET A 120 -5.29 9.18 18.57
CA MET A 120 -4.48 7.96 18.48
C MET A 120 -3.89 7.75 17.07
N HIS A 121 -4.70 7.95 16.02
CA HIS A 121 -4.23 7.89 14.64
C HIS A 121 -3.15 8.96 14.35
N SER A 122 -3.34 10.18 14.85
CA SER A 122 -2.33 11.24 14.69
C SER A 122 -1.01 10.91 15.39
N VAL A 123 -1.05 10.32 16.59
CA VAL A 123 0.14 9.86 17.32
C VAL A 123 0.85 8.75 16.54
N GLN A 124 0.11 7.78 16.01
CA GLN A 124 0.68 6.72 15.19
C GLN A 124 1.38 7.27 13.94
N LYS A 125 0.80 8.27 13.28
CA LYS A 125 1.38 8.92 12.10
C LYS A 125 2.64 9.73 12.44
N LEU A 126 2.67 10.41 13.60
CA LEU A 126 3.84 11.19 14.04
C LEU A 126 5.06 10.31 14.37
N ILE A 127 4.83 9.08 14.83
CA ILE A 127 5.88 8.16 15.27
C ILE A 127 6.14 7.06 14.25
N GLY A 128 5.14 6.73 13.42
CA GLY A 128 5.23 5.71 12.37
C GLY A 128 6.24 6.07 11.29
N GLY A 129 6.91 5.05 10.76
CA GLY A 129 7.93 5.23 9.70
C GLY A 129 9.36 5.43 10.20
N GLN A 130 9.58 5.43 11.52
CA GLN A 130 10.90 5.51 12.14
C GLN A 130 11.33 4.13 12.70
N GLN A 131 12.15 4.09 13.75
CA GLN A 131 12.75 2.85 14.28
C GLN A 131 11.77 1.99 15.10
N LEU A 132 10.66 2.56 15.59
CA LEU A 132 9.65 1.88 16.40
C LEU A 132 8.55 1.26 15.54
N THR A 133 8.11 0.06 15.92
CA THR A 133 6.95 -0.59 15.32
C THR A 133 5.73 -0.39 16.22
N ILE A 134 4.76 0.42 15.80
CA ILE A 134 3.49 0.57 16.53
C ILE A 134 2.53 -0.53 16.07
N LEU A 135 2.23 -1.49 16.95
CA LEU A 135 1.29 -2.57 16.66
C LEU A 135 -0.16 -2.10 16.65
N GLY A 136 -0.47 -1.07 17.42
CA GLY A 136 -1.80 -0.51 17.48
C GLY A 136 -2.02 0.37 18.69
N ALA A 137 -3.25 0.86 18.82
CA ALA A 137 -3.69 1.71 19.90
C ALA A 137 -5.05 1.24 20.46
N LEU A 138 -5.23 1.29 21.76
CA LEU A 138 -6.45 0.87 22.45
C LEU A 138 -6.94 1.99 23.37
N THR A 139 -8.26 2.17 23.38
CA THR A 139 -8.91 3.07 24.35
C THR A 139 -8.99 2.43 25.74
N LYS A 140 -8.77 3.23 26.79
CA LYS A 140 -8.96 2.79 28.18
C LYS A 140 -10.46 2.79 28.54
N PRO A 141 -10.98 1.74 29.24
CA PRO A 141 -10.30 0.51 29.65
C PRO A 141 -10.07 -0.42 28.46
N ALA A 142 -8.85 -0.95 28.34
CA ALA A 142 -8.47 -1.79 27.21
C ALA A 142 -9.35 -3.06 27.13
N ASN A 143 -10.00 -3.25 25.99
CA ASN A 143 -10.74 -4.48 25.73
C ASN A 143 -9.77 -5.65 25.64
N ARG A 144 -9.99 -6.71 26.46
CA ARG A 144 -9.13 -7.88 26.52
C ARG A 144 -8.95 -8.59 25.16
N ASN A 145 -10.01 -8.67 24.37
CA ASN A 145 -9.93 -9.33 23.05
C ASN A 145 -9.13 -8.48 22.06
N ALA A 146 -9.30 -7.15 22.08
CA ALA A 146 -8.55 -6.24 21.25
C ALA A 146 -7.05 -6.24 21.63
N LEU A 147 -6.73 -6.24 22.93
CA LEU A 147 -5.34 -6.37 23.38
C LEU A 147 -4.73 -7.70 22.95
N ARG A 148 -5.48 -8.82 23.07
CA ARG A 148 -5.02 -10.13 22.60
C ARG A 148 -4.72 -10.12 21.10
N ALA A 149 -5.60 -9.57 20.27
CA ALA A 149 -5.41 -9.47 18.84
C ALA A 149 -4.12 -8.72 18.47
N LEU A 150 -3.83 -7.60 19.13
CA LEU A 150 -2.57 -6.87 18.93
C LEU A 150 -1.34 -7.66 19.38
N LEU A 151 -1.43 -8.38 20.52
CA LEU A 151 -0.35 -9.23 21.00
C LEU A 151 -0.08 -10.42 20.05
N GLU A 152 -1.10 -10.97 19.42
CA GLU A 152 -0.98 -12.04 18.43
C GLU A 152 -0.37 -11.54 17.10
N CYS A 153 -0.47 -10.24 16.81
CA CYS A 153 0.22 -9.60 15.69
C CYS A 153 1.72 -9.42 15.93
N TRP A 154 2.18 -9.47 17.19
CA TRP A 154 3.59 -9.33 17.48
C TRP A 154 4.42 -10.47 16.89
N ARG A 155 5.57 -10.13 16.33
CA ARG A 155 6.56 -11.10 15.84
C ARG A 155 7.93 -10.77 16.42
N PRO A 156 8.72 -11.77 16.85
CA PRO A 156 10.09 -11.52 17.24
C PRO A 156 10.82 -10.90 16.05
N ARG A 157 11.47 -9.80 16.31
CA ARG A 157 12.37 -9.24 15.30
C ARG A 157 13.51 -10.22 15.16
N ALA A 158 13.57 -10.98 14.06
CA ALA A 158 14.69 -11.82 13.74
C ALA A 158 15.94 -10.95 13.88
N SER A 159 16.92 -11.45 14.61
CA SER A 159 18.20 -10.80 14.93
C SER A 159 18.68 -9.95 13.75
N ALA A 160 18.60 -8.65 13.93
CA ALA A 160 18.55 -7.61 12.93
C ALA A 160 19.68 -7.74 11.88
N CYS A 161 19.25 -8.02 10.67
CA CYS A 161 19.61 -7.07 9.63
C CYS A 161 18.80 -5.81 9.91
N ALA A 162 19.39 -4.66 10.18
CA ALA A 162 18.72 -3.37 10.23
C ALA A 162 17.75 -3.30 9.04
N PRO A 163 16.53 -2.72 9.17
CA PRO A 163 15.76 -2.46 7.97
C PRO A 163 16.75 -1.85 6.99
N PRO A 164 16.86 -2.35 5.76
CA PRO A 164 17.83 -1.79 4.84
C PRO A 164 17.58 -0.30 4.89
N ALA A 165 18.55 0.45 5.43
CA ALA A 165 18.55 1.90 5.39
C ALA A 165 18.12 2.21 3.98
N GLU A 166 17.09 3.07 3.77
CA GLU A 166 16.63 3.42 2.45
C GLU A 166 17.87 3.55 1.59
N ARG A 167 18.14 2.51 0.81
CA ARG A 167 19.39 2.41 0.09
C ARG A 167 19.26 3.41 -1.04
N GLN A 168 19.77 4.60 -0.80
CA GLN A 168 19.87 5.58 -1.87
C GLN A 168 20.91 5.03 -2.85
N PHE A 169 20.43 4.70 -4.03
CA PHE A 169 21.31 4.23 -5.09
C PHE A 169 22.12 5.41 -5.63
N PRO A 170 23.45 5.24 -5.81
CA PRO A 170 24.26 6.27 -6.42
C PRO A 170 23.71 6.67 -7.78
N ALA A 171 23.77 7.95 -8.08
CA ALA A 171 23.35 8.53 -9.35
C ALA A 171 23.91 7.80 -10.58
N GLU A 172 25.15 7.36 -10.52
CA GLU A 172 25.82 6.63 -11.60
C GLU A 172 25.22 5.24 -11.82
N GLU A 173 24.82 4.56 -10.75
CA GLU A 173 24.24 3.22 -10.80
C GLU A 173 22.83 3.29 -11.44
N VAL A 174 22.02 4.28 -11.06
CA VAL A 174 20.71 4.53 -11.66
C VAL A 174 20.83 4.88 -13.15
N ARG A 175 21.79 5.74 -13.52
CA ARG A 175 22.08 6.07 -14.92
C ARG A 175 22.54 4.86 -15.73
N ALA A 176 23.36 4.00 -15.14
CA ALA A 176 23.77 2.75 -15.77
C ALA A 176 22.58 1.82 -16.02
N ALA A 177 21.61 1.77 -15.12
CA ALA A 177 20.40 0.97 -15.27
C ALA A 177 19.57 1.35 -16.51
N VAL A 178 19.46 2.66 -16.82
CA VAL A 178 18.81 3.15 -18.05
C VAL A 178 19.52 2.62 -19.29
N ASN A 179 20.85 2.75 -19.32
CA ASN A 179 21.67 2.36 -20.49
C ASN A 179 21.77 0.83 -20.68
N GLN A 180 21.64 0.05 -19.60
CA GLN A 180 21.81 -1.41 -19.59
C GLN A 180 20.48 -2.18 -19.68
N GLN A 181 19.37 -1.49 -19.97
CA GLN A 181 18.03 -2.10 -20.09
C GLN A 181 17.62 -2.91 -18.83
N GLN A 182 17.98 -2.41 -17.64
CA GLN A 182 17.65 -3.08 -16.38
C GLN A 182 16.24 -2.74 -15.86
N TRP A 183 15.49 -1.91 -16.59
CA TRP A 183 14.10 -1.61 -16.26
C TRP A 183 13.18 -2.71 -16.80
N VAL A 184 12.23 -3.13 -15.96
CA VAL A 184 11.15 -4.03 -16.32
C VAL A 184 9.83 -3.48 -15.83
N LEU A 185 8.72 -3.86 -16.47
CA LEU A 185 7.37 -3.53 -16.01
C LEU A 185 6.74 -4.73 -15.32
N HIS A 186 6.14 -4.45 -14.18
CA HIS A 186 5.14 -5.31 -13.58
C HIS A 186 3.78 -4.65 -13.72
N TYR A 187 2.75 -5.45 -13.89
CA TYR A 187 1.39 -5.00 -14.10
C TYR A 187 0.50 -5.43 -12.96
N GLN A 188 -0.28 -4.49 -12.42
CA GLN A 188 -1.26 -4.79 -11.40
C GLN A 188 -2.67 -4.68 -11.97
N PRO A 189 -3.50 -5.74 -11.86
CA PRO A 189 -4.83 -5.75 -12.43
C PRO A 189 -5.78 -4.78 -11.73
N GLN A 190 -6.58 -4.09 -12.56
CA GLN A 190 -7.74 -3.30 -12.16
C GLN A 190 -8.99 -3.98 -12.70
N VAL A 191 -9.94 -4.27 -11.83
CA VAL A 191 -11.17 -4.99 -12.20
C VAL A 191 -12.40 -4.17 -11.87
N ASP A 192 -13.43 -4.33 -12.67
CA ASP A 192 -14.76 -3.76 -12.40
C ASP A 192 -15.41 -4.49 -11.22
N LEU A 193 -15.84 -3.75 -10.22
CA LEU A 193 -16.38 -4.34 -8.99
C LEU A 193 -17.73 -5.05 -9.20
N LYS A 194 -18.53 -4.63 -10.17
CA LYS A 194 -19.86 -5.22 -10.43
C LYS A 194 -19.77 -6.52 -11.19
N SER A 195 -18.92 -6.55 -12.21
CA SER A 195 -18.78 -7.72 -13.09
C SER A 195 -17.55 -8.58 -12.76
N GLY A 196 -16.58 -8.06 -11.99
CA GLY A 196 -15.28 -8.68 -11.76
C GLY A 196 -14.40 -8.75 -13.01
N ALA A 197 -14.80 -8.15 -14.14
CA ALA A 197 -14.04 -8.19 -15.38
C ALA A 197 -12.73 -7.38 -15.29
N LEU A 198 -11.67 -7.87 -15.91
CA LEU A 198 -10.44 -7.10 -16.09
C LEU A 198 -10.73 -5.89 -16.97
N VAL A 199 -10.43 -4.69 -16.48
CA VAL A 199 -10.65 -3.42 -17.19
C VAL A 199 -9.32 -2.76 -17.55
N GLY A 200 -8.35 -2.78 -16.63
CA GLY A 200 -7.08 -2.10 -16.80
C GLY A 200 -5.93 -2.80 -16.10
N LEU A 201 -4.75 -2.29 -16.37
CA LEU A 201 -3.48 -2.76 -15.81
C LEU A 201 -2.62 -1.55 -15.46
N GLU A 202 -2.28 -1.36 -14.19
CA GLU A 202 -1.30 -0.35 -13.82
C GLU A 202 0.12 -0.83 -14.12
N ALA A 203 0.86 -0.05 -14.93
CA ALA A 203 2.23 -0.32 -15.30
C ALA A 203 3.20 0.21 -14.25
N LEU A 204 3.75 -0.68 -13.47
CA LEU A 204 4.62 -0.40 -12.34
C LEU A 204 6.08 -0.72 -12.71
N VAL A 205 6.91 0.31 -12.86
CA VAL A 205 8.34 0.12 -13.13
C VAL A 205 9.03 -0.62 -11.98
N ARG A 206 9.96 -1.49 -12.34
CA ARG A 206 10.85 -2.21 -11.42
C ARG A 206 12.26 -2.14 -11.96
N TRP A 207 13.22 -2.11 -11.09
CA TRP A 207 14.63 -2.21 -11.46
C TRP A 207 15.11 -3.64 -11.23
N GLN A 208 15.41 -4.33 -12.31
CA GLN A 208 16.02 -5.67 -12.26
C GLN A 208 17.53 -5.54 -12.07
N HIS A 209 17.93 -5.34 -10.82
CA HIS A 209 19.32 -5.14 -10.47
C HIS A 209 20.10 -6.48 -10.53
N PRO A 210 21.28 -6.53 -11.16
CA PRO A 210 22.00 -7.78 -11.40
C PRO A 210 22.44 -8.52 -10.13
N GLN A 211 22.61 -7.82 -9.00
CA GLN A 211 23.04 -8.41 -7.72
C GLN A 211 21.93 -8.46 -6.68
N LEU A 212 20.94 -7.54 -6.73
CA LEU A 212 19.94 -7.34 -5.68
C LEU A 212 18.56 -7.88 -6.08
N GLY A 213 18.40 -8.34 -7.33
CA GLY A 213 17.11 -8.77 -7.84
C GLY A 213 16.17 -7.58 -8.15
N ILE A 214 14.88 -7.74 -7.91
CA ILE A 214 13.87 -6.73 -8.22
C ILE A 214 13.82 -5.65 -7.14
N ILE A 215 14.11 -4.41 -7.51
CA ILE A 215 14.05 -3.21 -6.67
C ILE A 215 12.76 -2.44 -7.00
N ARG A 216 12.07 -1.98 -5.96
CA ARG A 216 10.82 -1.22 -6.10
C ARG A 216 11.07 0.27 -6.32
N PRO A 217 10.09 0.99 -6.93
CA PRO A 217 10.21 2.42 -7.28
C PRO A 217 10.53 3.32 -6.10
N ASP A 218 9.97 3.06 -4.92
CA ASP A 218 10.20 3.80 -3.68
C ASP A 218 11.69 3.95 -3.31
N GLN A 219 12.55 3.06 -3.79
CA GLN A 219 13.98 3.05 -3.49
C GLN A 219 14.85 3.82 -4.51
N PHE A 220 14.35 4.14 -5.71
CA PHE A 220 15.18 4.75 -6.76
C PHE A 220 14.55 5.94 -7.48
N ILE A 221 13.22 6.10 -7.45
CA ILE A 221 12.53 7.17 -8.22
C ILE A 221 13.01 8.56 -7.80
N SER A 222 13.19 8.81 -6.49
CA SER A 222 13.73 10.09 -6.01
C SER A 222 15.10 10.42 -6.63
N THR A 223 15.97 9.42 -6.74
CA THR A 223 17.30 9.60 -7.39
C THR A 223 17.15 9.90 -8.89
N VAL A 224 16.22 9.23 -9.59
CA VAL A 224 15.94 9.50 -11.02
C VAL A 224 15.44 10.94 -11.23
N GLU A 225 14.57 11.41 -10.33
CA GLU A 225 14.04 12.77 -10.35
C GLU A 225 15.11 13.82 -10.09
N ASP A 226 15.92 13.62 -9.06
CA ASP A 226 17.03 14.54 -8.71
C ASP A 226 18.05 14.68 -9.84
N GLN A 227 18.18 13.66 -10.68
CA GLN A 227 19.02 13.69 -11.88
C GLN A 227 18.33 14.26 -13.13
N GLY A 228 17.06 14.62 -13.05
CA GLY A 228 16.27 15.09 -14.18
C GLY A 228 15.99 14.04 -15.26
N GLN A 229 16.13 12.74 -14.95
CA GLN A 229 15.93 11.62 -15.89
C GLN A 229 14.51 11.02 -15.85
N ILE A 230 13.64 11.56 -15.02
CA ILE A 230 12.29 11.00 -14.84
C ILE A 230 11.44 11.05 -16.10
N SER A 231 11.64 12.04 -16.98
CA SER A 231 10.93 12.11 -18.25
C SER A 231 11.35 10.99 -19.20
N GLU A 232 12.64 10.66 -19.25
CA GLU A 232 13.15 9.53 -20.05
C GLU A 232 12.60 8.20 -19.54
N LEU A 233 12.54 8.04 -18.21
CA LEU A 233 11.95 6.86 -17.60
C LEU A 233 10.44 6.76 -17.91
N THR A 234 9.69 7.87 -17.80
CA THR A 234 8.26 7.92 -18.14
C THR A 234 8.02 7.51 -19.61
N ASP A 235 8.82 8.03 -20.52
CA ASP A 235 8.75 7.68 -21.95
C ASP A 235 9.06 6.19 -22.17
N TRP A 236 10.05 5.66 -21.48
CA TRP A 236 10.39 4.24 -21.56
C TRP A 236 9.24 3.37 -21.04
N VAL A 237 8.66 3.73 -19.88
CA VAL A 237 7.51 3.01 -19.30
C VAL A 237 6.33 3.01 -20.28
N LEU A 238 6.00 4.18 -20.85
CA LEU A 238 4.89 4.29 -21.81
C LEU A 238 5.13 3.44 -23.06
N ARG A 239 6.30 3.52 -23.66
CA ARG A 239 6.64 2.71 -24.86
C ARG A 239 6.55 1.22 -24.56
N ARG A 240 7.09 0.77 -23.42
CA ARG A 240 7.07 -0.62 -23.01
C ARG A 240 5.64 -1.10 -22.73
N ALA A 241 4.85 -0.33 -22.00
CA ALA A 241 3.45 -0.65 -21.71
C ALA A 241 2.61 -0.78 -22.99
N LEU A 242 2.84 0.09 -23.99
CA LEU A 242 2.17 0.02 -25.28
C LEU A 242 2.60 -1.21 -26.10
N GLN A 243 3.86 -1.63 -26.02
CA GLN A 243 4.32 -2.88 -26.66
C GLN A 243 3.65 -4.11 -26.03
N ASP A 244 3.59 -4.17 -24.72
CA ASP A 244 2.96 -5.28 -23.98
C ASP A 244 1.44 -5.29 -24.24
N LEU A 245 0.79 -4.11 -24.30
CA LEU A 245 -0.62 -3.98 -24.68
C LEU A 245 -0.90 -4.56 -26.08
N ALA A 246 -0.03 -4.30 -27.05
CA ALA A 246 -0.18 -4.84 -28.40
C ALA A 246 -0.09 -6.38 -28.42
N MET A 247 0.74 -6.98 -27.57
CA MET A 247 0.83 -8.45 -27.43
C MET A 247 -0.47 -9.04 -26.84
N TRP A 248 -1.05 -8.40 -25.83
CA TRP A 248 -2.30 -8.89 -25.19
C TRP A 248 -3.50 -8.79 -26.13
N ARG A 249 -3.58 -7.76 -26.98
CA ARG A 249 -4.65 -7.62 -27.99
C ARG A 249 -4.71 -8.80 -28.95
N GLY A 250 -3.58 -9.42 -29.24
CA GLY A 250 -3.53 -10.67 -30.03
C GLY A 250 -4.15 -11.88 -29.32
N SER A 251 -4.38 -11.79 -28.01
CA SER A 251 -4.95 -12.85 -27.17
C SER A 251 -6.39 -12.57 -26.69
N GLU A 252 -7.15 -11.72 -27.40
CA GLU A 252 -8.53 -11.34 -27.07
C GLU A 252 -8.70 -10.56 -25.75
N VAL A 253 -7.61 -10.10 -25.14
CA VAL A 253 -7.63 -9.30 -23.91
C VAL A 253 -7.38 -7.83 -24.28
N HIS A 254 -8.30 -6.95 -23.89
CA HIS A 254 -8.26 -5.52 -24.27
C HIS A 254 -8.31 -4.59 -23.06
N PRO A 255 -7.39 -4.72 -22.08
CA PRO A 255 -7.33 -3.78 -20.96
C PRO A 255 -6.77 -2.44 -21.43
N HIS A 256 -7.10 -1.35 -20.75
CA HIS A 256 -6.28 -0.15 -20.83
C HIS A 256 -5.00 -0.33 -19.99
N VAL A 257 -3.98 0.49 -20.26
CA VAL A 257 -2.78 0.56 -19.42
C VAL A 257 -2.74 1.91 -18.71
N ALA A 258 -2.55 1.88 -17.39
CA ALA A 258 -2.36 3.07 -16.59
C ALA A 258 -0.86 3.31 -16.37
N VAL A 259 -0.41 4.55 -16.61
CA VAL A 259 1.00 4.93 -16.55
C VAL A 259 1.14 6.21 -15.73
N ASN A 260 2.02 6.18 -14.75
CA ASN A 260 2.38 7.32 -13.94
C ASN A 260 3.16 8.37 -14.74
N ILE A 261 2.72 9.64 -14.70
CA ILE A 261 3.39 10.77 -15.34
C ILE A 261 3.99 11.68 -14.27
N SER A 262 5.27 12.02 -14.44
CA SER A 262 5.92 12.95 -13.53
C SER A 262 5.52 14.40 -13.80
N MET A 263 5.44 15.19 -12.72
CA MET A 263 5.23 16.64 -12.84
C MET A 263 6.38 17.34 -13.59
N GLN A 264 7.62 16.83 -13.49
CA GLN A 264 8.74 17.39 -14.25
C GLN A 264 8.52 17.25 -15.76
N SER A 265 7.94 16.14 -16.21
CA SER A 265 7.57 15.93 -17.61
C SER A 265 6.47 16.91 -18.02
N LEU A 266 5.45 17.10 -17.19
CA LEU A 266 4.36 18.04 -17.47
C LEU A 266 4.78 19.52 -17.47
N LEU A 267 5.91 19.88 -16.85
CA LEU A 267 6.48 21.24 -16.93
C LEU A 267 7.09 21.54 -18.30
N GLN A 268 7.32 20.56 -19.16
CA GLN A 268 7.86 20.76 -20.50
C GLN A 268 6.75 21.26 -21.44
N PRO A 269 6.89 22.42 -22.08
CA PRO A 269 5.90 22.92 -23.03
C PRO A 269 5.70 21.94 -24.19
N GLY A 270 4.44 21.58 -24.48
CA GLY A 270 4.11 20.69 -25.58
C GLY A 270 4.33 19.20 -25.32
N TYR A 271 4.63 18.77 -24.09
CA TYR A 271 4.82 17.35 -23.73
C TYR A 271 3.60 16.48 -24.07
N TRP A 272 2.38 17.04 -23.99
CA TRP A 272 1.16 16.37 -24.42
C TRP A 272 1.24 15.80 -25.86
N ARG A 273 1.90 16.56 -26.77
CA ARG A 273 2.06 16.14 -28.17
C ARG A 273 2.99 14.96 -28.28
N HIS A 274 4.08 14.98 -27.53
CA HIS A 274 5.02 13.88 -27.44
C HIS A 274 4.34 12.58 -27.00
N ILE A 275 3.52 12.62 -25.93
CA ILE A 275 2.72 11.45 -25.47
C ILE A 275 1.77 10.99 -26.57
N ALA A 276 1.04 11.92 -27.21
CA ALA A 276 0.09 11.57 -28.26
C ALA A 276 0.79 10.91 -29.48
N ASP A 277 1.98 11.38 -29.82
CA ASP A 277 2.79 10.80 -30.90
C ASP A 277 3.27 9.38 -30.54
N LEU A 278 3.75 9.16 -29.31
CA LEU A 278 4.15 7.83 -28.82
C LEU A 278 3.01 6.81 -28.91
N VAL A 279 1.81 7.19 -28.46
CA VAL A 279 0.64 6.30 -28.51
C VAL A 279 0.24 5.99 -29.94
N ARG A 280 0.25 6.99 -30.82
CA ARG A 280 -0.05 6.82 -32.25
C ARG A 280 0.97 5.93 -32.97
N GLU A 281 2.26 6.13 -32.72
CA GLU A 281 3.35 5.35 -33.31
C GLU A 281 3.28 3.87 -32.90
N ALA A 282 2.81 3.58 -31.68
CA ALA A 282 2.57 2.23 -31.21
C ALA A 282 1.28 1.58 -31.76
N GLY A 283 0.52 2.30 -32.61
CA GLY A 283 -0.76 1.80 -33.17
C GLY A 283 -1.87 1.70 -32.10
N ALA A 284 -1.69 2.35 -30.95
CA ALA A 284 -2.70 2.45 -29.90
C ALA A 284 -3.52 3.73 -30.03
N THR A 285 -4.58 3.84 -29.24
CA THR A 285 -5.44 5.01 -29.18
C THR A 285 -5.41 5.63 -27.78
N PRO A 286 -5.71 6.93 -27.62
CA PRO A 286 -5.70 7.59 -26.33
C PRO A 286 -6.59 6.94 -25.27
N ILE A 287 -7.68 6.26 -25.67
CA ILE A 287 -8.59 5.57 -24.76
C ILE A 287 -7.95 4.31 -24.14
N ASP A 288 -6.91 3.79 -24.75
CA ASP A 288 -6.17 2.63 -24.26
C ASP A 288 -5.19 2.97 -23.14
N VAL A 289 -5.01 4.28 -22.86
CA VAL A 289 -4.01 4.77 -21.90
C VAL A 289 -4.68 5.66 -20.86
N VAL A 290 -4.47 5.31 -19.60
CA VAL A 290 -4.77 6.15 -18.44
C VAL A 290 -3.46 6.80 -17.99
N LEU A 291 -3.47 8.12 -17.83
CA LEU A 291 -2.32 8.89 -17.36
C LEU A 291 -2.56 9.27 -15.90
N GLU A 292 -1.76 8.71 -15.00
CA GLU A 292 -1.88 8.90 -13.56
C GLU A 292 -0.95 10.04 -13.10
N VAL A 293 -1.50 10.97 -12.36
CA VAL A 293 -0.77 12.12 -11.81
C VAL A 293 -0.94 12.14 -10.30
N THR A 294 0.18 12.08 -9.57
CA THR A 294 0.14 12.09 -8.11
C THR A 294 -0.29 13.45 -7.57
N GLU A 295 -1.16 13.42 -6.57
CA GLU A 295 -1.71 14.56 -5.87
C GLU A 295 -0.67 15.55 -5.38
N THR A 296 0.36 15.07 -4.71
CA THR A 296 1.32 15.86 -3.93
C THR A 296 2.11 16.87 -4.75
N ARG A 297 2.17 16.71 -6.06
CA ARG A 297 3.03 17.50 -6.96
C ARG A 297 2.31 18.52 -7.83
N LEU A 298 0.97 18.60 -7.73
CA LEU A 298 0.14 19.53 -8.50
C LEU A 298 0.13 20.99 -7.98
N ALA A 299 1.07 21.40 -7.13
CA ALA A 299 1.20 22.79 -6.70
C ALA A 299 1.75 23.66 -7.85
N TYR A 300 0.85 24.38 -8.51
CA TYR A 300 1.18 25.16 -9.70
C TYR A 300 1.98 26.42 -9.40
N SER A 301 3.25 26.41 -9.74
CA SER A 301 4.03 27.65 -9.98
C SER A 301 3.95 28.11 -11.45
N SER A 302 3.33 27.31 -12.36
CA SER A 302 3.28 27.54 -13.80
C SER A 302 1.96 26.98 -14.37
N LEU A 303 1.45 27.59 -15.45
CA LEU A 303 0.27 27.12 -16.19
C LEU A 303 0.60 26.01 -17.20
N VAL A 304 1.87 25.70 -17.45
CA VAL A 304 2.31 24.71 -18.45
C VAL A 304 1.78 23.30 -18.14
N PRO A 305 1.83 22.77 -16.89
CA PRO A 305 1.25 21.49 -16.57
C PRO A 305 -0.26 21.44 -16.84
N LEU A 306 -0.98 22.48 -16.46
CA LEU A 306 -2.41 22.56 -16.70
C LEU A 306 -2.72 22.56 -18.22
N GLU A 307 -1.97 23.31 -19.02
CA GLU A 307 -2.12 23.30 -20.49
C GLU A 307 -1.90 21.89 -21.03
N ASN A 308 -0.83 21.20 -20.63
CA ASN A 308 -0.55 19.84 -21.07
C ASN A 308 -1.71 18.88 -20.70
N LEU A 309 -2.20 18.92 -19.45
CA LEU A 309 -3.31 18.08 -18.99
C LEU A 309 -4.61 18.36 -19.76
N VAL A 310 -4.96 19.64 -19.96
CA VAL A 310 -6.14 20.02 -20.76
C VAL A 310 -6.02 19.50 -22.19
N ARG A 311 -4.85 19.66 -22.82
CA ARG A 311 -4.63 19.17 -24.20
C ARG A 311 -4.66 17.64 -24.30
N LEU A 312 -4.12 16.91 -23.32
CA LEU A 312 -4.24 15.46 -23.22
C LEU A 312 -5.72 15.04 -23.12
N ARG A 313 -6.48 15.76 -22.32
CA ARG A 313 -7.92 15.49 -22.18
C ARG A 313 -8.70 15.79 -23.47
N LEU A 314 -8.37 16.87 -24.19
CA LEU A 314 -8.94 17.18 -25.51
C LEU A 314 -8.57 16.11 -26.56
N ALA A 315 -7.39 15.51 -26.44
CA ALA A 315 -6.94 14.37 -27.23
C ALA A 315 -7.57 13.03 -26.79
N ARG A 316 -8.50 13.05 -25.82
CA ARG A 316 -9.27 11.92 -25.27
C ARG A 316 -8.51 10.93 -24.41
N PHE A 317 -7.36 11.29 -23.87
CA PHE A 317 -6.73 10.50 -22.80
C PHE A 317 -7.59 10.51 -21.54
N THR A 318 -7.61 9.40 -20.82
CA THR A 318 -8.11 9.35 -19.45
C THR A 318 -7.05 9.95 -18.52
N LEU A 319 -7.44 10.90 -17.68
CA LEU A 319 -6.58 11.48 -16.65
C LEU A 319 -7.05 10.98 -15.30
N SER A 320 -6.17 10.35 -14.55
CA SER A 320 -6.42 9.84 -13.20
C SER A 320 -5.65 10.66 -12.17
N ILE A 321 -6.31 11.07 -11.12
CA ILE A 321 -5.63 11.61 -9.93
C ILE A 321 -5.31 10.45 -9.00
N ASP A 322 -4.04 10.32 -8.64
CA ASP A 322 -3.51 9.25 -7.82
C ASP A 322 -3.28 9.67 -6.37
N ASP A 323 -3.31 8.70 -5.42
CA ASP A 323 -3.14 8.89 -3.97
C ASP A 323 -4.12 9.90 -3.35
N PHE A 324 -5.35 9.99 -3.84
CA PHE A 324 -6.31 10.99 -3.37
C PHE A 324 -6.62 10.85 -1.89
N GLY A 325 -6.40 11.94 -1.14
CA GLY A 325 -6.66 12.06 0.28
C GLY A 325 -5.43 11.99 1.18
N THR A 326 -4.22 11.72 0.64
CA THR A 326 -3.01 11.52 1.45
C THR A 326 -2.36 12.82 1.96
N GLY A 327 -2.81 14.00 1.50
CA GLY A 327 -2.45 15.20 2.24
C GLY A 327 -2.30 16.51 1.52
N HIS A 328 -2.31 16.62 0.22
CA HIS A 328 -2.11 17.89 -0.48
C HIS A 328 -3.12 18.16 -1.60
N SER A 329 -4.05 17.24 -1.88
CA SER A 329 -5.15 17.49 -2.80
C SER A 329 -6.05 18.56 -2.23
N SER A 330 -6.02 19.69 -2.85
CA SER A 330 -7.09 20.61 -2.64
C SER A 330 -8.25 20.24 -3.57
N LEU A 331 -9.48 20.33 -3.09
CA LEU A 331 -10.68 20.30 -3.94
C LEU A 331 -10.54 21.29 -5.12
N ALA A 332 -9.63 22.28 -5.00
CA ALA A 332 -9.26 23.20 -6.06
C ALA A 332 -8.60 22.48 -7.27
N GLN A 333 -7.76 21.49 -7.03
CA GLN A 333 -7.15 20.72 -8.13
C GLN A 333 -8.18 19.91 -8.91
N LEU A 334 -9.13 19.27 -8.21
CA LEU A 334 -10.26 18.58 -8.85
C LEU A 334 -11.16 19.55 -9.64
N ARG A 335 -11.28 20.81 -9.21
CA ARG A 335 -12.00 21.84 -9.94
C ARG A 335 -11.29 22.29 -11.22
N ASP A 336 -9.97 22.45 -11.15
CA ASP A 336 -9.17 23.14 -12.17
C ASP A 336 -8.61 22.18 -13.23
N VAL A 337 -8.33 20.92 -12.86
CA VAL A 337 -7.83 19.89 -13.78
C VAL A 337 -8.98 18.96 -14.21
N PRO A 338 -9.13 18.70 -15.52
CA PRO A 338 -10.24 17.89 -16.03
C PRO A 338 -9.97 16.39 -15.86
N PHE A 339 -9.78 15.95 -14.62
CA PHE A 339 -9.67 14.53 -14.28
C PHE A 339 -10.96 13.77 -14.60
N THR A 340 -10.83 12.53 -15.02
CA THR A 340 -11.94 11.63 -15.34
C THR A 340 -11.93 10.37 -14.48
N GLU A 341 -10.88 10.19 -13.69
CA GLU A 341 -10.73 9.08 -12.78
C GLU A 341 -10.09 9.56 -11.47
N LEU A 342 -10.49 8.93 -10.35
CA LEU A 342 -10.01 9.23 -9.01
C LEU A 342 -9.63 7.91 -8.34
N LYS A 343 -8.34 7.75 -7.99
CA LYS A 343 -7.82 6.62 -7.23
C LYS A 343 -7.83 6.96 -5.74
N VAL A 344 -8.56 6.15 -4.97
CA VAL A 344 -8.62 6.30 -3.51
C VAL A 344 -7.50 5.48 -2.90
N ASP A 345 -6.60 6.14 -2.17
CA ASP A 345 -5.43 5.53 -1.55
C ASP A 345 -5.79 4.37 -0.61
N ARG A 346 -4.93 3.35 -0.57
CA ARG A 346 -5.08 2.15 0.27
C ARG A 346 -5.34 2.45 1.75
N GLY A 347 -4.82 3.55 2.27
CA GLY A 347 -5.01 3.98 3.65
C GLY A 347 -6.46 4.34 3.99
N PHE A 348 -7.31 4.57 2.98
CA PHE A 348 -8.74 4.79 3.14
C PHE A 348 -9.59 3.57 2.76
N VAL A 349 -8.99 2.53 2.19
CA VAL A 349 -9.69 1.32 1.72
C VAL A 349 -9.52 0.17 2.71
N HIS A 350 -8.28 -0.20 3.00
CA HIS A 350 -8.01 -1.38 3.82
C HIS A 350 -8.50 -1.20 5.27
N GLY A 351 -9.35 -2.14 5.73
CA GLY A 351 -9.92 -2.14 7.08
C GLY A 351 -11.00 -1.07 7.32
N ALA A 352 -11.47 -0.37 6.29
CA ALA A 352 -12.46 0.70 6.41
C ALA A 352 -13.81 0.22 6.96
N ARG A 353 -14.21 -1.05 6.72
CA ARG A 353 -15.52 -1.60 7.12
C ARG A 353 -15.83 -1.35 8.61
N ASN A 354 -14.84 -1.53 9.47
CA ASN A 354 -14.99 -1.44 10.93
C ASN A 354 -14.29 -0.20 11.54
N ASN A 355 -13.78 0.71 10.72
CA ASN A 355 -13.07 1.90 11.18
C ASN A 355 -13.94 3.14 11.06
N GLN A 356 -14.32 3.73 12.19
CA GLN A 356 -15.21 4.90 12.26
C GLN A 356 -14.60 6.19 11.69
N ILE A 357 -13.29 6.24 11.47
CA ILE A 357 -12.60 7.39 10.90
C ILE A 357 -12.38 7.21 9.40
N ILE A 358 -11.86 6.05 9.00
CA ILE A 358 -11.48 5.77 7.61
C ILE A 358 -12.71 5.62 6.72
N ARG A 359 -13.76 4.94 7.21
CA ARG A 359 -14.98 4.70 6.44
C ARG A 359 -15.66 5.98 5.92
N PRO A 360 -15.90 7.02 6.75
CA PRO A 360 -16.46 8.28 6.24
C PRO A 360 -15.56 8.99 5.22
N MET A 361 -14.22 8.81 5.31
CA MET A 361 -13.28 9.36 4.34
C MET A 361 -13.38 8.64 3.00
N LEU A 362 -13.46 7.31 3.01
CA LEU A 362 -13.72 6.49 1.82
C LEU A 362 -15.05 6.89 1.16
N GLU A 363 -16.16 6.92 1.94
CA GLU A 363 -17.49 7.30 1.47
C GLU A 363 -17.49 8.73 0.88
N GLY A 364 -16.77 9.66 1.52
CA GLY A 364 -16.59 11.03 1.05
C GLY A 364 -15.85 11.10 -0.28
N SER A 365 -14.74 10.36 -0.44
CA SER A 365 -13.94 10.32 -1.66
C SER A 365 -14.74 9.73 -2.83
N LEU A 366 -15.41 8.59 -2.62
CA LEU A 366 -16.30 7.98 -3.62
C LEU A 366 -17.47 8.90 -3.97
N GLY A 367 -18.04 9.61 -2.97
CA GLY A 367 -19.08 10.60 -3.17
C GLY A 367 -18.64 11.80 -4.01
N ILE A 368 -17.39 12.25 -3.86
CA ILE A 368 -16.79 13.31 -4.69
C ILE A 368 -16.64 12.82 -6.13
N ALA A 369 -16.02 11.64 -6.35
CA ALA A 369 -15.85 11.06 -7.68
C ALA A 369 -17.18 10.97 -8.42
N ARG A 370 -18.20 10.40 -7.78
CA ARG A 370 -19.55 10.26 -8.35
C ARG A 370 -20.19 11.59 -8.73
N ARG A 371 -20.12 12.62 -7.87
CA ARG A 371 -20.70 13.94 -8.11
C ARG A 371 -20.00 14.70 -9.21
N LEU A 372 -18.71 14.46 -9.42
CA LEU A 372 -17.93 15.06 -10.50
C LEU A 372 -17.98 14.24 -11.80
N GLY A 373 -18.69 13.09 -11.81
CA GLY A 373 -18.78 12.19 -12.97
C GLY A 373 -17.45 11.53 -13.30
N MET A 374 -16.59 11.33 -12.29
CA MET A 374 -15.30 10.65 -12.39
C MET A 374 -15.49 9.18 -12.05
N ARG A 375 -14.74 8.31 -12.72
CA ARG A 375 -14.64 6.90 -12.36
C ARG A 375 -13.83 6.75 -11.09
N SER A 376 -14.28 5.96 -10.15
CA SER A 376 -13.57 5.68 -8.90
C SER A 376 -12.76 4.39 -9.00
N VAL A 377 -11.52 4.41 -8.50
CA VAL A 377 -10.66 3.24 -8.36
C VAL A 377 -10.24 3.12 -6.90
N ALA A 378 -10.56 2.02 -6.25
CA ALA A 378 -10.11 1.75 -4.89
C ALA A 378 -8.81 0.96 -4.91
N GLU A 379 -7.78 1.48 -4.26
CA GLU A 379 -6.48 0.85 -4.14
C GLU A 379 -6.31 0.06 -2.84
N GLY A 380 -5.41 -0.93 -2.86
CA GLY A 380 -5.06 -1.68 -1.67
C GLY A 380 -6.18 -2.57 -1.14
N VAL A 381 -7.03 -3.11 -2.02
CA VAL A 381 -8.01 -4.14 -1.66
C VAL A 381 -7.26 -5.41 -1.29
N GLU A 382 -7.21 -5.76 0.00
CA GLU A 382 -6.43 -6.87 0.52
C GLU A 382 -7.29 -8.03 1.02
N THR A 383 -8.55 -7.78 1.35
CA THR A 383 -9.47 -8.77 1.93
C THR A 383 -10.80 -8.83 1.20
N GLN A 384 -11.56 -9.89 1.47
CA GLN A 384 -12.94 -10.00 1.00
C GLN A 384 -13.83 -8.93 1.64
N ASP A 385 -13.61 -8.58 2.90
CA ASP A 385 -14.34 -7.50 3.59
C ASP A 385 -14.15 -6.14 2.89
N ASP A 386 -12.94 -5.85 2.40
CA ASP A 386 -12.69 -4.63 1.62
C ASP A 386 -13.46 -4.66 0.30
N TRP A 387 -13.42 -5.79 -0.41
CA TRP A 387 -14.17 -5.99 -1.66
C TRP A 387 -15.67 -5.78 -1.50
N GLU A 388 -16.29 -6.43 -0.51
CA GLU A 388 -17.72 -6.33 -0.22
C GLU A 388 -18.12 -4.89 0.18
N LEU A 389 -17.30 -4.23 1.02
CA LEU A 389 -17.56 -2.84 1.39
C LEU A 389 -17.56 -1.91 0.17
N LEU A 390 -16.59 -2.06 -0.72
CA LEU A 390 -16.49 -1.23 -1.93
C LEU A 390 -17.63 -1.50 -2.90
N HIS A 391 -18.08 -2.75 -3.00
CA HIS A 391 -19.27 -3.13 -3.76
C HIS A 391 -20.52 -2.47 -3.19
N ASP A 392 -20.72 -2.49 -1.85
CA ASP A 392 -21.83 -1.84 -1.15
C ASP A 392 -21.83 -0.31 -1.33
N LEU A 393 -20.65 0.28 -1.52
CA LEU A 393 -20.47 1.73 -1.73
C LEU A 393 -20.51 2.16 -3.20
N ASP A 394 -20.86 1.24 -4.14
CA ASP A 394 -20.88 1.51 -5.58
C ASP A 394 -19.54 2.09 -6.11
N CYS A 395 -18.40 1.60 -5.66
CA CYS A 395 -17.11 1.90 -6.27
C CYS A 395 -17.02 1.23 -7.65
N ASP A 396 -16.42 1.91 -8.64
CA ASP A 396 -16.41 1.41 -10.01
C ASP A 396 -15.34 0.32 -10.21
N LEU A 397 -14.10 0.60 -9.84
CA LEU A 397 -12.96 -0.29 -10.05
C LEU A 397 -12.25 -0.61 -8.72
N ALA A 398 -11.61 -1.77 -8.67
CA ALA A 398 -10.80 -2.21 -7.56
C ALA A 398 -9.41 -2.69 -8.02
N GLN A 399 -8.40 -2.41 -7.20
CA GLN A 399 -7.01 -2.85 -7.36
C GLN A 399 -6.44 -3.22 -6.00
N GLY A 400 -5.69 -4.34 -5.91
CA GLY A 400 -5.07 -4.74 -4.67
C GLY A 400 -4.66 -6.21 -4.66
N TYR A 401 -4.03 -6.64 -3.57
CA TYR A 401 -3.48 -8.00 -3.46
C TYR A 401 -4.56 -9.08 -3.38
N PHE A 402 -5.76 -8.71 -3.00
CA PHE A 402 -6.91 -9.61 -3.07
C PHE A 402 -7.23 -10.02 -4.52
N ILE A 403 -7.01 -9.13 -5.48
CA ILE A 403 -7.25 -9.33 -6.91
C ILE A 403 -6.00 -9.92 -7.56
N GLY A 404 -4.87 -9.24 -7.43
CA GLY A 404 -3.60 -9.68 -7.97
C GLY A 404 -2.44 -8.81 -7.47
N LYS A 405 -1.31 -9.46 -7.18
CA LYS A 405 -0.06 -8.73 -6.94
C LYS A 405 0.50 -8.25 -8.27
N PRO A 406 1.32 -7.18 -8.27
CA PRO A 406 2.07 -6.80 -9.47
C PRO A 406 2.85 -7.99 -10.05
N MET A 407 2.64 -8.30 -11.32
CA MET A 407 3.20 -9.45 -12.03
C MET A 407 3.83 -9.04 -13.35
N SER A 408 4.71 -9.85 -13.91
CA SER A 408 5.29 -9.63 -15.24
C SER A 408 4.26 -9.85 -16.36
N ALA A 409 4.51 -9.26 -17.52
CA ALA A 409 3.58 -9.29 -18.66
C ALA A 409 3.21 -10.72 -19.12
N ASP A 410 4.14 -11.67 -19.02
CA ASP A 410 3.96 -13.07 -19.36
C ASP A 410 3.06 -13.85 -18.39
N GLN A 411 2.96 -13.40 -17.14
CA GLN A 411 2.13 -14.02 -16.11
C GLN A 411 0.65 -13.62 -16.22
N LEU A 412 0.32 -12.54 -16.95
CA LEU A 412 -1.02 -11.97 -17.00
C LEU A 412 -2.09 -12.96 -17.46
N LEU A 413 -1.83 -13.69 -18.55
CA LEU A 413 -2.82 -14.64 -19.09
C LEU A 413 -3.08 -15.80 -18.14
N GLY A 414 -2.04 -16.30 -17.44
CA GLY A 414 -2.19 -17.31 -16.42
C GLY A 414 -2.99 -16.81 -15.20
N TRP A 415 -2.73 -15.58 -14.78
CA TRP A 415 -3.51 -14.94 -13.73
C TRP A 415 -4.98 -14.79 -14.16
N LEU A 416 -5.26 -14.36 -15.38
CA LEU A 416 -6.62 -14.12 -15.86
C LEU A 416 -7.49 -15.39 -15.79
N VAL A 417 -6.93 -16.54 -16.14
CA VAL A 417 -7.65 -17.84 -16.05
C VAL A 417 -8.04 -18.15 -14.59
N THR A 418 -7.10 -17.95 -13.65
CA THR A 418 -7.37 -18.17 -12.22
C THR A 418 -8.33 -17.15 -11.63
N TRP A 419 -8.26 -15.90 -12.09
CA TRP A 419 -9.15 -14.84 -11.67
C TRP A 419 -10.60 -15.08 -12.15
N GLN A 420 -10.80 -15.47 -13.41
CA GLN A 420 -12.13 -15.76 -13.93
C GLN A 420 -12.84 -16.88 -13.16
N ALA A 421 -12.12 -17.93 -12.75
CA ALA A 421 -12.67 -18.98 -11.91
C ALA A 421 -13.11 -18.45 -10.53
N ARG A 422 -12.36 -17.49 -9.94
CA ARG A 422 -12.69 -16.86 -8.66
C ARG A 422 -13.81 -15.82 -8.78
N GLN A 423 -13.82 -15.06 -9.87
CA GLN A 423 -14.83 -14.05 -10.19
C GLN A 423 -16.24 -14.62 -10.14
N ALA A 424 -16.48 -15.81 -10.71
CA ALA A 424 -17.77 -16.45 -10.71
C ALA A 424 -18.33 -16.64 -9.28
N LEU A 425 -17.47 -16.91 -8.30
CA LEU A 425 -17.84 -17.07 -6.88
C LEU A 425 -18.12 -15.72 -6.18
N LEU A 426 -17.45 -14.63 -6.62
CA LEU A 426 -17.58 -13.31 -5.99
C LEU A 426 -18.84 -12.54 -6.47
N VAL A 427 -19.30 -12.80 -7.70
CA VAL A 427 -20.46 -12.12 -8.30
C VAL A 427 -21.76 -12.83 -7.96
N GLU A 428 -21.72 -14.12 -7.58
CA GLU A 428 -22.91 -14.89 -7.16
C GLU A 428 -23.24 -14.74 -5.66
N SER A 429 -22.38 -14.11 -4.86
CA SER A 429 -22.57 -13.87 -3.43
C SER A 429 -23.10 -12.47 -3.15
#